data_85000e5f6ef8e9b629a1e0296ec6845e
#
_entry.id   85000e5f6ef8e9b629a1e0296ec6845e
#
_cell.length_a   1.000
_cell.length_b   1.000
_cell.length_c   1.000
_cell.angle_alpha   90.00
_cell.angle_beta   90.00
_cell.angle_gamma   90.00
#
_symmetry.space_group_name_H-M   'P 1'
#
loop_
_entity.id
_entity.type
_entity.pdbx_description
1 polymer ?
#
loop_
_entity_poly.entity_id
_entity_poly.type
_entity_poly.pdbx_seq_one_letter_code
_entity_poly.pdbx_strand_id
1 'polypeptide(L)'
;MPSGTLQVYTALAENAAPLPGVTVLVLNEAGTQIARLTTNDVGSAPELVLTAPDEAYSLDEANATVRPYAVYQLRAEMTGFQTIELEGVQVFAGQQTVARLQFLPAARTLPEVEPETIPEHPLFAGDGGSGPAPIGQCADARVLSEVVVPKKITVHLARPAVSAANVTVSFQDYIANVASSEVYPTWPEQAL
;
A
#
# COMPACT_ATOMS: atom_id res chain seq x y z
N MET A 1 14.40 0.88 22.60
CA MET A 1 13.72 1.80 21.69
C MET A 1 12.67 1.01 20.96
N PRO A 2 11.48 1.56 20.74
CA PRO A 2 10.47 0.89 19.94
C PRO A 2 11.01 0.62 18.54
N SER A 3 10.62 -0.51 17.96
CA SER A 3 11.13 -0.96 16.66
C SER A 3 10.07 -1.75 15.91
N GLY A 4 10.11 -1.69 14.59
CA GLY A 4 9.39 -2.56 13.68
C GLY A 4 10.37 -3.37 12.83
N THR A 5 9.87 -4.19 11.95
CA THR A 5 10.70 -4.98 11.04
C THR A 5 10.39 -4.65 9.58
N LEU A 6 11.41 -4.76 8.75
CA LEU A 6 11.31 -4.62 7.30
C LEU A 6 11.70 -5.93 6.62
N GLN A 7 10.81 -6.44 5.79
CA GLN A 7 11.04 -7.60 4.93
C GLN A 7 10.99 -7.16 3.47
N VAL A 8 12.03 -7.44 2.70
CA VAL A 8 12.08 -7.09 1.27
C VAL A 8 12.05 -8.34 0.42
N TYR A 9 11.21 -8.33 -0.60
CA TYR A 9 11.16 -9.36 -1.65
C TYR A 9 11.46 -8.73 -3.01
N THR A 10 12.20 -9.44 -3.82
CA THR A 10 12.57 -9.02 -5.18
C THR A 10 12.15 -10.08 -6.20
N ALA A 11 11.56 -9.63 -7.29
CA ALA A 11 11.08 -10.48 -8.36
C ALA A 11 11.21 -9.79 -9.72
N LEU A 12 11.14 -10.57 -10.79
CA LEU A 12 11.00 -10.05 -12.15
C LEU A 12 9.57 -9.52 -12.36
N ALA A 13 9.44 -8.34 -12.98
CA ALA A 13 8.14 -7.73 -13.25
C ALA A 13 7.29 -8.52 -14.25
N GLU A 14 7.93 -9.23 -15.20
CA GLU A 14 7.23 -9.94 -16.27
C GLU A 14 6.47 -11.18 -15.81
N ASN A 15 7.00 -11.92 -14.83
CA ASN A 15 6.47 -13.23 -14.44
C ASN A 15 6.50 -13.51 -12.94
N ALA A 16 6.83 -12.50 -12.13
CA ALA A 16 6.97 -12.59 -10.68
C ALA A 16 7.99 -13.67 -10.21
N ALA A 17 8.89 -14.11 -11.08
CA ALA A 17 9.94 -15.05 -10.69
C ALA A 17 10.88 -14.40 -9.66
N PRO A 18 11.25 -15.10 -8.58
CA PRO A 18 12.17 -14.58 -7.58
C PRO A 18 13.50 -14.13 -8.20
N LEU A 19 14.02 -13.00 -7.74
CA LEU A 19 15.29 -12.44 -8.22
C LEU A 19 16.32 -12.47 -7.09
N PRO A 20 17.25 -13.46 -7.10
CA PRO A 20 18.31 -13.55 -6.09
C PRO A 20 19.46 -12.60 -6.36
N GLY A 21 20.26 -12.33 -5.33
CA GLY A 21 21.50 -11.56 -5.44
C GLY A 21 21.32 -10.05 -5.62
N VAL A 22 20.10 -9.53 -5.44
CA VAL A 22 19.84 -8.09 -5.46
C VAL A 22 20.45 -7.45 -4.22
N THR A 23 21.21 -6.36 -4.41
CA THR A 23 21.67 -5.51 -3.33
C THR A 23 20.58 -4.49 -2.99
N VAL A 24 20.13 -4.48 -1.74
CA VAL A 24 19.16 -3.52 -1.21
C VAL A 24 19.84 -2.64 -0.17
N LEU A 25 19.91 -1.35 -0.44
CA LEU A 25 20.37 -0.34 0.50
C LEU A 25 19.16 0.22 1.23
N VAL A 26 19.24 0.30 2.55
CA VAL A 26 18.21 0.92 3.39
C VAL A 26 18.78 2.21 3.93
N LEU A 27 18.09 3.32 3.67
CA LEU A 27 18.48 4.65 4.09
C LEU A 27 17.42 5.22 5.04
N ASN A 28 17.85 6.10 5.93
CA ASN A 28 16.92 6.86 6.76
C ASN A 28 16.35 8.07 5.99
N GLU A 29 15.45 8.81 6.61
CA GLU A 29 14.82 10.01 6.02
C GLU A 29 15.84 11.09 5.60
N ALA A 30 17.01 11.12 6.22
CA ALA A 30 18.10 12.04 5.85
C ALA A 30 18.98 11.51 4.70
N GLY A 31 18.63 10.38 4.08
CA GLY A 31 19.42 9.75 3.01
C GLY A 31 20.69 9.02 3.49
N THR A 32 20.86 8.85 4.80
CA THR A 32 22.02 8.11 5.34
C THR A 32 21.75 6.62 5.27
N GLN A 33 22.69 5.87 4.69
CA GLN A 33 22.62 4.42 4.64
C GLN A 33 22.76 3.82 6.05
N ILE A 34 21.76 3.02 6.46
CA ILE A 34 21.72 2.32 7.75
C ILE A 34 21.95 0.82 7.63
N ALA A 35 21.59 0.25 6.47
CA ALA A 35 21.83 -1.17 6.22
C ALA A 35 22.07 -1.45 4.73
N ARG A 36 22.72 -2.59 4.46
CA ARG A 36 22.88 -3.19 3.14
C ARG A 36 22.51 -4.66 3.23
N LEU A 37 21.55 -5.09 2.45
CA LEU A 37 21.02 -6.44 2.42
C LEU A 37 21.27 -7.05 1.04
N THR A 38 21.29 -8.39 0.98
CA THR A 38 21.34 -9.12 -0.31
C THR A 38 20.25 -10.18 -0.29
N THR A 39 19.51 -10.30 -1.38
CA THR A 39 18.43 -11.29 -1.49
C THR A 39 18.97 -12.69 -1.75
N ASN A 40 18.31 -13.69 -1.16
CA ASN A 40 18.61 -15.11 -1.29
C ASN A 40 17.97 -15.72 -2.55
N ASP A 41 18.08 -17.05 -2.72
CA ASP A 41 17.61 -17.80 -3.89
C ASP A 41 16.09 -17.69 -4.13
N VAL A 42 15.30 -17.34 -3.11
CA VAL A 42 13.86 -17.09 -3.25
C VAL A 42 13.52 -15.59 -3.35
N GLY A 43 14.52 -14.75 -3.62
CA GLY A 43 14.32 -13.30 -3.76
C GLY A 43 14.00 -12.58 -2.45
N SER A 44 14.27 -13.19 -1.30
CA SER A 44 14.00 -12.63 0.02
C SER A 44 15.27 -12.07 0.65
N ALA A 45 15.26 -10.83 1.12
CA ALA A 45 16.32 -10.28 1.95
C ALA A 45 16.18 -10.75 3.41
N PRO A 46 17.26 -10.75 4.20
CA PRO A 46 17.14 -10.94 5.65
C PRO A 46 16.22 -9.88 6.27
N GLU A 47 15.42 -10.29 7.25
CA GLU A 47 14.58 -9.36 8.00
C GLU A 47 15.46 -8.34 8.75
N LEU A 48 15.09 -7.06 8.63
CA LEU A 48 15.83 -5.96 9.25
C LEU A 48 14.98 -5.29 10.32
N VAL A 49 15.52 -5.20 11.54
CA VAL A 49 14.90 -4.45 12.64
C VAL A 49 15.25 -2.97 12.48
N LEU A 50 14.24 -2.12 12.48
CA LEU A 50 14.35 -0.67 12.31
C LEU A 50 13.71 0.06 13.49
N THR A 51 14.26 1.22 13.86
CA THR A 51 13.65 2.07 14.89
C THR A 51 12.33 2.66 14.38
N ALA A 52 11.33 2.72 15.28
CA ALA A 52 10.06 3.34 15.01
C ALA A 52 9.59 4.14 16.22
N PRO A 53 8.68 5.11 16.05
CA PRO A 53 8.02 5.77 17.18
C PRO A 53 7.26 4.77 18.04
N ASP A 54 6.90 5.18 19.26
CA ASP A 54 6.17 4.33 20.20
C ASP A 54 4.80 3.92 19.64
N GLU A 55 4.44 2.67 19.87
CA GLU A 55 3.15 2.10 19.45
C GLU A 55 1.94 2.89 20.00
N ALA A 56 2.11 3.52 21.16
CA ALA A 56 1.07 4.36 21.76
C ALA A 56 0.57 5.47 20.80
N TYR A 57 1.45 5.99 19.93
CA TYR A 57 1.04 7.01 18.95
C TYR A 57 0.11 6.45 17.85
N SER A 58 0.19 5.17 17.55
CA SER A 58 -0.70 4.53 16.57
C SER A 58 -2.02 4.07 17.19
N LEU A 59 -2.07 3.90 18.51
CA LEU A 59 -3.27 3.48 19.26
C LEU A 59 -4.10 4.66 19.76
N ASP A 60 -3.56 5.86 19.76
CA ASP A 60 -4.27 7.07 20.19
C ASP A 60 -5.06 7.67 19.03
N GLU A 61 -6.36 7.46 19.01
CA GLU A 61 -7.27 7.99 17.99
C GLU A 61 -7.30 9.54 17.93
N ALA A 62 -6.90 10.21 19.01
CA ALA A 62 -6.80 11.68 19.07
C ALA A 62 -5.46 12.21 18.52
N ASN A 63 -4.50 11.32 18.23
CA ASN A 63 -3.19 11.73 17.72
C ASN A 63 -3.28 12.17 16.25
N ALA A 64 -3.21 13.48 16.04
CA ALA A 64 -3.11 14.08 14.70
C ALA A 64 -1.79 14.86 14.49
N THR A 65 -0.86 14.79 15.45
CA THR A 65 0.34 15.65 15.47
C THR A 65 1.66 14.91 15.40
N VAL A 66 1.71 13.68 15.94
CA VAL A 66 2.93 12.87 15.97
C VAL A 66 2.80 11.69 15.03
N ARG A 67 3.65 11.61 14.01
CA ARG A 67 3.69 10.44 13.10
C ARG A 67 3.89 9.16 13.89
N PRO A 68 3.01 8.15 13.78
CA PRO A 68 3.14 6.89 14.49
C PRO A 68 4.12 5.92 13.82
N TYR A 69 4.83 6.34 12.79
CA TYR A 69 5.79 5.55 12.01
C TYR A 69 7.07 6.32 11.74
N ALA A 70 8.15 5.59 11.51
CA ALA A 70 9.37 6.13 10.93
C ALA A 70 9.37 5.93 9.41
N VAL A 71 10.03 6.84 8.69
CA VAL A 71 10.14 6.81 7.24
C VAL A 71 11.55 6.38 6.83
N TYR A 72 11.61 5.46 5.88
CA TYR A 72 12.85 4.95 5.31
C TYR A 72 12.79 5.00 3.78
N GLN A 73 13.95 4.89 3.16
CA GLN A 73 14.11 4.80 1.70
C GLN A 73 14.81 3.49 1.36
N LEU A 74 14.42 2.87 0.26
CA LEU A 74 15.07 1.68 -0.27
C LEU A 74 15.64 1.99 -1.64
N ARG A 75 16.88 1.57 -1.87
CA ARG A 75 17.52 1.57 -3.17
C ARG A 75 17.98 0.16 -3.49
N ALA A 76 17.43 -0.43 -4.53
CA ALA A 76 17.74 -1.79 -4.91
C ALA A 76 18.43 -1.84 -6.26
N GLU A 77 19.56 -2.54 -6.31
CA GLU A 77 20.45 -2.58 -7.46
C GLU A 77 20.82 -4.01 -7.84
N MET A 78 20.79 -4.29 -9.14
CA MET A 78 21.29 -5.54 -9.70
C MET A 78 21.82 -5.29 -11.12
N THR A 79 22.98 -5.88 -11.44
CA THR A 79 23.58 -5.77 -12.77
C THR A 79 22.63 -6.31 -13.85
N GLY A 80 22.39 -5.51 -14.90
CA GLY A 80 21.49 -5.88 -16.00
C GLY A 80 20.02 -5.53 -15.77
N PHE A 81 19.68 -4.90 -14.65
CA PHE A 81 18.33 -4.44 -14.32
C PHE A 81 18.33 -2.94 -14.02
N GLN A 82 17.13 -2.35 -14.08
CA GLN A 82 16.94 -0.96 -13.66
C GLN A 82 17.08 -0.87 -12.14
N THR A 83 17.74 0.19 -11.67
CA THR A 83 17.75 0.51 -10.23
C THR A 83 16.34 0.91 -9.80
N ILE A 84 15.91 0.40 -8.67
CA ILE A 84 14.63 0.78 -8.06
C ILE A 84 14.91 1.67 -6.86
N GLU A 85 14.29 2.82 -6.81
CA GLU A 85 14.28 3.71 -5.66
C GLU A 85 12.85 3.83 -5.16
N LEU A 86 12.63 3.47 -3.89
CA LEU A 86 11.35 3.53 -3.20
C LEU A 86 11.49 4.43 -1.99
N GLU A 87 10.82 5.55 -2.02
CA GLU A 87 10.80 6.53 -0.93
C GLU A 87 9.51 6.42 -0.11
N GLY A 88 9.55 6.89 1.13
CA GLY A 88 8.37 6.92 1.98
C GLY A 88 7.98 5.60 2.63
N VAL A 89 8.90 4.63 2.73
CA VAL A 89 8.63 3.33 3.38
C VAL A 89 8.36 3.53 4.87
N GLN A 90 7.15 3.25 5.29
CA GLN A 90 6.67 3.47 6.66
C GLN A 90 6.91 2.23 7.51
N VAL A 91 7.52 2.41 8.67
CA VAL A 91 7.78 1.35 9.65
C VAL A 91 7.14 1.71 10.98
N PHE A 92 6.21 0.87 11.43
CA PHE A 92 5.49 1.01 12.71
C PHE A 92 6.13 0.11 13.78
N ALA A 93 6.08 0.55 15.03
CA ALA A 93 6.54 -0.29 16.15
C ALA A 93 5.70 -1.57 16.25
N GLY A 94 6.36 -2.69 16.53
CA GLY A 94 5.72 -3.98 16.70
C GLY A 94 5.14 -4.59 15.42
N GLN A 95 5.29 -3.93 14.24
CA GLN A 95 4.73 -4.38 12.97
C GLN A 95 5.82 -4.76 11.97
N GLN A 96 5.47 -5.65 11.04
CA GLN A 96 6.30 -5.99 9.90
C GLN A 96 5.85 -5.22 8.66
N THR A 97 6.75 -4.40 8.12
CA THR A 97 6.59 -3.76 6.82
C THR A 97 7.14 -4.67 5.73
N VAL A 98 6.37 -4.90 4.68
CA VAL A 98 6.78 -5.73 3.55
C VAL A 98 6.90 -4.87 2.30
N ALA A 99 8.12 -4.81 1.73
CA ALA A 99 8.39 -4.17 0.44
C ALA A 99 8.57 -5.23 -0.64
N ARG A 100 7.84 -5.10 -1.76
CA ARG A 100 7.96 -5.97 -2.92
C ARG A 100 8.45 -5.17 -4.11
N LEU A 101 9.67 -5.47 -4.56
CA LEU A 101 10.34 -4.75 -5.64
C LEU A 101 10.32 -5.60 -6.91
N GLN A 102 9.78 -5.03 -7.98
CA GLN A 102 9.65 -5.70 -9.29
C GLN A 102 10.66 -5.11 -10.27
N PHE A 103 11.61 -5.92 -10.69
CA PHE A 103 12.71 -5.52 -11.56
C PHE A 103 12.38 -5.68 -13.03
N LEU A 104 12.68 -4.64 -13.80
CA LEU A 104 12.69 -4.65 -15.26
C LEU A 104 14.13 -4.76 -15.76
N PRO A 105 14.38 -5.55 -16.82
CA PRO A 105 15.69 -5.57 -17.48
C PRO A 105 16.09 -4.16 -17.94
N ALA A 106 17.37 -3.80 -17.75
CA ALA A 106 17.90 -2.54 -18.26
C ALA A 106 17.94 -2.58 -19.79
N ALA A 107 16.94 -2.01 -20.45
CA ALA A 107 17.00 -1.79 -21.89
C ALA A 107 17.92 -0.60 -22.17
N ARG A 108 18.71 -0.68 -23.26
CA ARG A 108 19.74 0.33 -23.64
C ARG A 108 19.21 1.76 -23.87
N THR A 109 17.91 2.00 -23.79
CA THR A 109 17.26 3.25 -24.22
C THR A 109 16.11 3.72 -23.30
N LEU A 110 15.98 3.18 -22.07
CA LEU A 110 14.96 3.69 -21.15
C LEU A 110 15.49 4.95 -20.44
N PRO A 111 14.61 5.97 -20.25
CA PRO A 111 14.95 7.13 -19.44
C PRO A 111 15.26 6.70 -18.00
N GLU A 112 15.98 7.55 -17.28
CA GLU A 112 16.19 7.40 -15.84
C GLU A 112 14.84 7.19 -15.15
N VAL A 113 14.73 6.15 -14.33
CA VAL A 113 13.48 5.84 -13.62
C VAL A 113 13.39 6.80 -12.44
N GLU A 114 12.32 7.58 -12.40
CA GLU A 114 12.04 8.43 -11.25
C GLU A 114 11.76 7.57 -10.01
N PRO A 115 12.18 8.00 -8.80
CA PRO A 115 11.88 7.31 -7.55
C PRO A 115 10.38 7.10 -7.38
N GLU A 116 9.97 5.90 -7.01
CA GLU A 116 8.60 5.65 -6.58
C GLU A 116 8.43 6.17 -5.16
N THR A 117 7.49 7.09 -4.95
CA THR A 117 7.26 7.71 -3.65
C THR A 117 5.96 7.22 -3.04
N ILE A 118 6.02 6.64 -1.85
CA ILE A 118 4.85 6.32 -1.03
C ILE A 118 4.42 7.61 -0.34
N PRO A 119 3.21 8.15 -0.64
CA PRO A 119 2.77 9.40 -0.06
C PRO A 119 2.58 9.28 1.45
N GLU A 120 2.86 10.36 2.17
CA GLU A 120 2.55 10.45 3.59
C GLU A 120 1.04 10.40 3.82
N HIS A 121 0.63 9.82 4.94
CA HIS A 121 -0.79 9.77 5.29
C HIS A 121 -1.35 11.18 5.46
N PRO A 122 -2.55 11.50 4.91
CA PRO A 122 -3.10 12.86 4.89
C PRO A 122 -3.20 13.56 6.26
N LEU A 123 -3.31 12.81 7.36
CA LEU A 123 -3.32 13.37 8.71
C LEU A 123 -1.98 13.97 9.14
N PHE A 124 -0.88 13.55 8.52
CA PHE A 124 0.49 13.94 8.89
C PHE A 124 1.21 14.68 7.77
N ALA A 125 0.58 14.79 6.58
CA ALA A 125 1.08 15.63 5.51
C ALA A 125 0.99 17.08 5.96
N GLY A 126 2.14 17.71 6.18
CA GLY A 126 2.19 19.15 6.48
C GLY A 126 1.56 19.97 5.34
N ASP A 127 1.21 21.22 5.63
CA ASP A 127 0.51 22.17 4.72
C ASP A 127 1.14 22.42 3.33
N GLY A 128 2.15 21.65 2.95
CA GLY A 128 2.86 21.77 1.67
C GLY A 128 2.72 20.56 0.73
N GLY A 129 2.09 19.48 1.14
CA GLY A 129 1.86 18.31 0.29
C GLY A 129 0.61 18.48 -0.55
N SER A 130 0.74 18.36 -1.88
CA SER A 130 -0.40 18.13 -2.78
C SER A 130 -0.95 16.72 -2.49
N GLY A 131 -1.54 16.51 -1.33
CA GLY A 131 -2.41 15.37 -1.11
C GLY A 131 -3.48 15.36 -2.20
N PRO A 132 -4.04 14.21 -2.57
CA PRO A 132 -5.22 14.20 -3.41
C PRO A 132 -6.19 15.21 -2.81
N ALA A 133 -6.66 16.14 -3.65
CA ALA A 133 -7.57 17.20 -3.24
C ALA A 133 -8.59 16.58 -2.29
N PRO A 134 -8.87 17.19 -1.11
CA PRO A 134 -9.82 16.63 -0.18
C PRO A 134 -11.03 16.22 -1.00
N ILE A 135 -11.39 14.94 -0.95
CA ILE A 135 -12.59 14.41 -1.61
C ILE A 135 -13.66 15.42 -1.25
N GLY A 136 -14.08 16.21 -2.27
CA GLY A 136 -14.72 17.49 -2.07
C GLY A 136 -15.69 17.38 -0.90
N GLN A 137 -15.57 18.28 0.05
CA GLN A 137 -16.48 18.30 1.19
C GLN A 137 -17.85 18.00 0.62
N CYS A 138 -18.37 16.81 0.90
CA CYS A 138 -19.76 16.53 0.60
C CYS A 138 -20.52 17.50 1.47
N ALA A 139 -20.75 18.71 0.93
CA ALA A 139 -21.48 19.79 1.62
C ALA A 139 -22.86 19.30 2.09
N ASP A 140 -23.26 18.12 1.63
CA ASP A 140 -24.52 17.44 1.93
C ASP A 140 -24.33 16.03 2.54
N ALA A 141 -23.17 15.71 3.15
CA ALA A 141 -23.05 14.49 3.93
C ALA A 141 -23.99 14.56 5.14
N ARG A 142 -25.23 14.10 4.95
CA ARG A 142 -26.19 13.92 6.04
C ARG A 142 -25.87 12.61 6.74
N VAL A 143 -25.50 12.69 8.01
CA VAL A 143 -25.56 11.52 8.88
C VAL A 143 -27.02 11.08 8.92
N LEU A 144 -27.31 9.91 8.35
CA LEU A 144 -28.65 9.34 8.40
C LEU A 144 -28.96 8.98 9.87
N SER A 145 -30.04 9.53 10.39
CA SER A 145 -30.51 9.21 11.76
C SER A 145 -31.08 7.80 11.86
N GLU A 146 -31.35 7.17 10.73
CA GLU A 146 -31.88 5.81 10.61
C GLU A 146 -31.18 5.04 9.50
N VAL A 147 -31.05 3.72 9.68
CA VAL A 147 -30.56 2.83 8.62
C VAL A 147 -31.65 2.69 7.57
N VAL A 148 -31.45 3.31 6.41
CA VAL A 148 -32.38 3.20 5.27
C VAL A 148 -31.83 2.17 4.29
N VAL A 149 -32.51 1.02 4.21
CA VAL A 149 -32.21 -0.01 3.21
C VAL A 149 -33.01 0.28 1.94
N PRO A 150 -32.36 0.60 0.81
CA PRO A 150 -33.09 0.89 -0.42
C PRO A 150 -33.76 -0.38 -0.98
N LYS A 151 -34.95 -0.26 -1.54
CA LYS A 151 -35.63 -1.41 -2.19
C LYS A 151 -34.98 -1.77 -3.53
N LYS A 152 -34.42 -0.81 -4.21
CA LYS A 152 -33.78 -0.97 -5.53
C LYS A 152 -32.48 -0.17 -5.60
N ILE A 153 -31.55 -0.65 -6.38
CA ILE A 153 -30.27 0.01 -6.65
C ILE A 153 -30.04 0.04 -8.17
N THR A 154 -29.44 1.12 -8.66
CA THR A 154 -29.04 1.22 -10.07
C THR A 154 -27.54 0.94 -10.16
N VAL A 155 -27.19 -0.09 -10.92
CA VAL A 155 -25.81 -0.53 -11.14
C VAL A 155 -25.35 -0.08 -12.51
N HIS A 156 -24.22 0.59 -12.56
CA HIS A 156 -23.54 0.93 -13.82
C HIS A 156 -22.64 -0.25 -14.25
N LEU A 157 -22.84 -0.76 -15.46
CA LEU A 157 -22.19 -2.01 -15.93
C LEU A 157 -20.75 -1.82 -16.42
N ALA A 158 -20.09 -0.71 -16.09
CA ALA A 158 -18.68 -0.46 -16.43
C ALA A 158 -17.99 0.40 -15.38
N ARG A 159 -16.71 0.73 -15.62
CA ARG A 159 -15.98 1.70 -14.80
C ARG A 159 -16.70 3.06 -14.84
N PRO A 160 -16.66 3.87 -13.77
CA PRO A 160 -17.43 5.12 -13.65
C PRO A 160 -17.29 6.11 -14.82
N ALA A 161 -16.12 6.14 -15.47
CA ALA A 161 -15.82 7.07 -16.58
C ALA A 161 -16.18 6.52 -17.96
N VAL A 162 -16.68 5.29 -18.06
CA VAL A 162 -16.99 4.63 -19.34
C VAL A 162 -18.50 4.67 -19.57
N SER A 163 -18.93 5.06 -20.78
CA SER A 163 -20.35 4.99 -21.15
C SER A 163 -20.82 3.54 -21.23
N ALA A 164 -21.76 3.17 -20.38
CA ALA A 164 -22.36 1.84 -20.36
C ALA A 164 -23.81 1.89 -19.88
N ALA A 165 -24.53 0.78 -20.03
CA ALA A 165 -25.90 0.68 -19.59
C ALA A 165 -26.00 0.69 -18.07
N ASN A 166 -27.05 1.34 -17.56
CA ASN A 166 -27.46 1.27 -16.17
C ASN A 166 -28.59 0.27 -16.02
N VAL A 167 -28.46 -0.65 -15.07
CA VAL A 167 -29.47 -1.67 -14.77
C VAL A 167 -29.97 -1.46 -13.35
N THR A 168 -31.29 -1.38 -13.19
CA THR A 168 -31.93 -1.27 -11.88
C THR A 168 -32.39 -2.65 -11.42
N VAL A 169 -31.85 -3.07 -10.27
CA VAL A 169 -32.14 -4.38 -9.65
C VAL A 169 -32.69 -4.19 -8.25
N SER A 170 -33.30 -5.23 -7.68
CA SER A 170 -33.65 -5.19 -6.26
C SER A 170 -32.38 -5.15 -5.43
N PHE A 171 -32.40 -4.42 -4.32
CA PHE A 171 -31.22 -4.34 -3.43
C PHE A 171 -30.89 -5.72 -2.85
N GLN A 172 -31.89 -6.54 -2.59
CA GLN A 172 -31.72 -7.88 -2.04
C GLN A 172 -31.02 -8.81 -3.05
N ASP A 173 -31.42 -8.78 -4.33
CA ASP A 173 -30.75 -9.57 -5.37
C ASP A 173 -29.33 -9.08 -5.61
N TYR A 174 -29.10 -7.77 -5.56
CA TYR A 174 -27.77 -7.20 -5.70
C TYR A 174 -26.84 -7.71 -4.57
N ILE A 175 -27.28 -7.63 -3.31
CA ILE A 175 -26.48 -8.09 -2.16
C ILE A 175 -26.26 -9.60 -2.23
N ALA A 176 -27.26 -10.39 -2.61
CA ALA A 176 -27.11 -11.84 -2.77
C ALA A 176 -26.05 -12.19 -3.83
N ASN A 177 -26.02 -11.47 -4.95
CA ASN A 177 -25.02 -11.68 -5.99
C ASN A 177 -23.60 -11.26 -5.54
N VAL A 178 -23.47 -10.12 -4.86
CA VAL A 178 -22.18 -9.67 -4.32
C VAL A 178 -21.67 -10.65 -3.27
N ALA A 179 -22.52 -11.01 -2.30
CA ALA A 179 -22.14 -11.96 -1.26
C ALA A 179 -21.74 -13.34 -1.85
N SER A 180 -22.47 -13.84 -2.85
CA SER A 180 -22.13 -15.12 -3.48
C SER A 180 -20.82 -15.10 -4.26
N SER A 181 -20.34 -13.93 -4.69
CA SER A 181 -19.05 -13.79 -5.36
C SER A 181 -17.87 -13.64 -4.39
N GLU A 182 -18.14 -13.26 -3.14
CA GLU A 182 -17.11 -12.96 -2.12
C GLU A 182 -16.99 -14.05 -1.06
N VAL A 183 -18.05 -14.87 -0.90
CA VAL A 183 -18.14 -15.90 0.15
C VAL A 183 -18.10 -17.27 -0.47
N TYR A 184 -17.13 -18.09 -0.07
CA TYR A 184 -17.00 -19.46 -0.54
C TYR A 184 -17.89 -20.42 0.29
N PRO A 185 -18.59 -21.40 -0.36
CA PRO A 185 -19.42 -22.38 0.35
C PRO A 185 -18.65 -23.26 1.34
N THR A 186 -17.33 -23.24 1.28
CA THR A 186 -16.43 -23.99 2.16
C THR A 186 -16.05 -23.23 3.44
N TRP A 187 -16.50 -21.99 3.58
CA TRP A 187 -16.21 -21.23 4.79
C TRP A 187 -17.01 -21.77 5.99
N PRO A 188 -16.46 -21.65 7.21
CA PRO A 188 -17.18 -22.05 8.42
C PRO A 188 -18.50 -21.26 8.55
N GLU A 189 -19.52 -21.92 9.10
CA GLU A 189 -20.86 -21.32 9.29
C GLU A 189 -20.81 -20.01 10.08
N GLN A 190 -19.83 -19.85 10.98
CA GLN A 190 -19.62 -18.63 11.76
C GLN A 190 -19.05 -17.45 10.91
N ALA A 191 -18.58 -17.71 9.70
CA ALA A 191 -18.04 -16.70 8.78
C ALA A 191 -19.03 -16.33 7.65
N LEU A 192 -20.17 -17.06 7.57
CA LEU A 192 -21.28 -16.83 6.65
C LEU A 192 -22.38 -16.02 7.33
#